data_fd44e8959a3d8fdb270d384352fd3a80
#
_entry.id   fd44e8959a3d8fdb270d384352fd3a80
#
_cell.length_a   1.000
_cell.length_b   1.000
_cell.length_c   1.000
_cell.angle_alpha   90.00
_cell.angle_beta   90.00
_cell.angle_gamma   90.00
#
_symmetry.space_group_name_H-M   'P 1'
#
loop_
_entity.id
_entity.type
_entity.pdbx_description
1 polymer ?
#
loop_
_entity_poly.entity_id
_entity_poly.type
_entity_poly.pdbx_seq_one_letter_code
_entity_poly.pdbx_strand_id
1 'polypeptide(L)'
;MPQITLVFISLSGNTLSFVKRLSLYLADNYDYHVKQINIKDLKHETFPVKEEFVAILPTYLEGGNGVDSGEVEILTTPLGEFIAAHGNAQRCLGIIGSGNKNFNHQYCLTAKQYAKRFGFPLLGDFELRGTPDDISRLAQVIMEAGSRHSSNDRQTDIAQQLDSL
;
A
#
# COMPACT_ATOMS: atom_id res chain seq x y z
N MET A 1 7.52 -15.95 12.66
CA MET A 1 7.78 -14.54 12.34
C MET A 1 6.83 -14.11 11.23
N PRO A 2 5.94 -13.17 11.47
CA PRO A 2 5.04 -12.71 10.43
C PRO A 2 5.81 -12.03 9.30
N GLN A 3 5.34 -12.22 8.08
CA GLN A 3 5.93 -11.62 6.89
C GLN A 3 4.98 -10.63 6.27
N ILE A 4 5.51 -9.53 5.76
CA ILE A 4 4.75 -8.55 5.02
C ILE A 4 5.61 -7.96 3.92
N THR A 5 4.97 -7.65 2.80
CA THR A 5 5.63 -6.95 1.69
C THR A 5 5.07 -5.54 1.60
N LEU A 6 5.94 -4.56 1.45
CA LEU A 6 5.55 -3.19 1.14
C LEU A 6 5.82 -2.97 -0.35
N VAL A 7 4.73 -2.79 -1.11
CA VAL A 7 4.79 -2.57 -2.56
C VAL A 7 4.53 -1.10 -2.79
N PHE A 8 5.48 -0.39 -3.38
CA PHE A 8 5.38 1.05 -3.48
C PHE A 8 5.96 1.56 -4.80
N ILE A 9 5.56 2.77 -5.14
CA ILE A 9 6.20 3.52 -6.22
C ILE A 9 6.68 4.85 -5.66
N SER A 10 7.95 5.18 -5.90
CA SER A 10 8.56 6.41 -5.40
C SER A 10 9.03 7.24 -6.58
N LEU A 11 8.44 8.43 -6.74
CA LEU A 11 8.76 9.34 -7.84
C LEU A 11 9.78 10.41 -7.42
N SER A 12 9.73 10.85 -6.16
CA SER A 12 10.58 11.93 -5.66
C SER A 12 11.51 11.52 -4.51
N GLY A 13 11.48 10.26 -4.10
CA GLY A 13 12.28 9.77 -2.96
C GLY A 13 11.59 9.88 -1.60
N ASN A 14 10.52 10.65 -1.48
CA ASN A 14 9.78 10.78 -0.22
C ASN A 14 9.15 9.45 0.22
N THR A 15 8.51 8.75 -0.71
CA THR A 15 7.89 7.45 -0.43
C THR A 15 8.96 6.41 -0.06
N LEU A 16 10.08 6.40 -0.78
CA LEU A 16 11.19 5.48 -0.47
C LEU A 16 11.73 5.72 0.94
N SER A 17 11.92 6.97 1.34
CA SER A 17 12.34 7.31 2.70
C SER A 17 11.36 6.79 3.74
N PHE A 18 10.06 6.99 3.51
CA PHE A 18 9.02 6.52 4.41
C PHE A 18 9.03 4.98 4.51
N VAL A 19 9.10 4.29 3.39
CA VAL A 19 9.09 2.83 3.34
C VAL A 19 10.28 2.24 4.11
N LYS A 20 11.47 2.81 3.95
CA LYS A 20 12.65 2.35 4.68
C LYS A 20 12.48 2.47 6.20
N ARG A 21 11.99 3.62 6.66
CA ARG A 21 11.77 3.86 8.10
C ARG A 21 10.64 2.98 8.64
N LEU A 22 9.56 2.84 7.89
CA LEU A 22 8.44 1.98 8.27
C LEU A 22 8.88 0.52 8.37
N SER A 23 9.69 0.05 7.44
CA SER A 23 10.21 -1.33 7.45
C SER A 23 11.03 -1.61 8.70
N LEU A 24 11.92 -0.70 9.07
CA LEU A 24 12.72 -0.82 10.30
C LEU A 24 11.84 -0.82 11.54
N TYR A 25 10.84 0.05 11.58
CA TYR A 25 9.93 0.14 12.73
C TYR A 25 9.11 -1.15 12.89
N LEU A 26 8.59 -1.70 11.80
CA LEU A 26 7.84 -2.96 11.82
C LEU A 26 8.72 -4.13 12.29
N ALA A 27 9.96 -4.18 11.83
CA ALA A 27 10.88 -5.23 12.25
C ALA A 27 11.24 -5.12 13.73
N ASP A 28 11.52 -3.91 14.21
CA ASP A 28 12.00 -3.68 15.57
C ASP A 28 10.89 -3.78 16.61
N ASN A 29 9.67 -3.39 16.28
CA ASN A 29 8.58 -3.28 17.27
C ASN A 29 7.54 -4.39 17.17
N TYR A 30 7.42 -5.05 16.01
CA TYR A 30 6.40 -6.09 15.78
C TYR A 30 6.97 -7.40 15.27
N ASP A 31 8.28 -7.54 15.22
CA ASP A 31 8.98 -8.74 14.73
C ASP A 31 8.59 -9.16 13.31
N TYR A 32 8.21 -8.20 12.47
CA TYR A 32 7.91 -8.50 11.07
C TYR A 32 9.18 -8.74 10.27
N HIS A 33 9.13 -9.74 9.40
CA HIS A 33 10.06 -9.84 8.29
C HIS A 33 9.47 -9.02 7.12
N VAL A 34 10.11 -7.92 6.77
CA VAL A 34 9.58 -6.96 5.80
C VAL A 34 10.34 -7.06 4.49
N LYS A 35 9.60 -7.28 3.41
CA LYS A 35 10.11 -7.26 2.05
C LYS A 35 9.66 -5.97 1.38
N GLN A 36 10.52 -5.38 0.58
CA GLN A 36 10.22 -4.12 -0.12
C GLN A 36 10.29 -4.36 -1.64
N ILE A 37 9.25 -3.91 -2.34
CA ILE A 37 9.21 -3.95 -3.81
C ILE A 37 8.94 -2.54 -4.30
N ASN A 38 9.93 -1.93 -4.96
CA ASN A 38 9.74 -0.66 -5.64
C ASN A 38 9.34 -0.93 -7.09
N ILE A 39 8.11 -0.58 -7.42
CA ILE A 39 7.55 -0.83 -8.76
C ILE A 39 8.36 -0.16 -9.86
N LYS A 40 8.97 0.99 -9.56
CA LYS A 40 9.81 1.70 -10.51
C LYS A 40 10.97 0.82 -11.03
N ASP A 41 11.47 -0.08 -10.20
CA ASP A 41 12.59 -0.94 -10.55
C ASP A 41 12.18 -2.13 -11.43
N LEU A 42 10.89 -2.41 -11.55
CA LEU A 42 10.38 -3.59 -12.27
C LEU A 42 10.20 -3.36 -13.78
N LYS A 43 10.29 -2.13 -14.26
CA LYS A 43 10.15 -1.78 -15.70
C LYS A 43 8.88 -2.38 -16.31
N HIS A 44 7.74 -2.21 -15.64
CA HIS A 44 6.41 -2.73 -16.04
C HIS A 44 6.26 -4.26 -15.98
N GLU A 45 7.23 -4.99 -15.44
CA GLU A 45 7.07 -6.41 -15.20
C GLU A 45 6.12 -6.65 -14.02
N THR A 46 5.38 -7.74 -14.08
CA THR A 46 4.46 -8.14 -13.01
C THR A 46 4.72 -9.59 -12.62
N PHE A 47 4.49 -9.89 -11.35
CA PHE A 47 4.59 -11.26 -10.83
C PHE A 47 3.62 -11.41 -9.64
N PRO A 48 3.22 -12.64 -9.29
CA PRO A 48 2.36 -12.82 -8.12
C PRO A 48 3.13 -12.58 -6.83
N VAL A 49 2.51 -11.82 -5.92
CA VAL A 49 3.01 -11.66 -4.55
C VAL A 49 2.47 -12.82 -3.74
N LYS A 50 3.35 -13.53 -3.03
CA LYS A 50 2.96 -14.73 -2.28
C LYS A 50 2.46 -14.42 -0.89
N GLU A 51 2.92 -13.32 -0.30
CA GLU A 51 2.53 -12.89 1.04
C GLU A 51 1.53 -11.73 0.97
N GLU A 52 0.91 -11.44 2.10
CA GLU A 52 0.12 -10.22 2.24
C GLU A 52 0.99 -8.98 2.03
N PHE A 53 0.45 -7.96 1.42
CA PHE A 53 1.20 -6.74 1.17
C PHE A 53 0.36 -5.50 1.41
N VAL A 54 1.05 -4.39 1.61
CA VAL A 54 0.48 -3.04 1.69
C VAL A 54 1.02 -2.24 0.52
N ALA A 55 0.13 -1.56 -0.20
CA ALA A 55 0.52 -0.67 -1.29
C ALA A 55 0.72 0.75 -0.75
N ILE A 56 1.76 1.43 -1.20
CA ILE A 56 2.07 2.81 -0.77
C ILE A 56 2.40 3.62 -2.01
N LEU A 57 1.70 4.74 -2.19
CA LEU A 57 1.93 5.59 -3.35
C LEU A 57 1.70 7.08 -3.06
N PRO A 58 2.44 7.96 -3.77
CA PRO A 58 2.20 9.39 -3.68
C PRO A 58 1.00 9.82 -4.53
N THR A 59 0.37 10.91 -4.14
CA THR A 59 -0.40 11.73 -5.05
C THR A 59 0.53 12.79 -5.59
N TYR A 60 0.81 12.72 -6.88
CA TYR A 60 1.77 13.60 -7.51
C TYR A 60 1.02 14.58 -8.41
N LEU A 61 1.18 15.87 -8.16
CA LEU A 61 0.54 16.92 -8.94
C LEU A 61 1.60 17.70 -9.69
N GLU A 62 1.75 17.40 -10.96
CA GLU A 62 2.50 18.28 -11.84
C GLU A 62 1.60 19.40 -12.32
N GLY A 63 2.09 20.63 -12.25
CA GLY A 63 1.41 21.79 -12.82
C GLY A 63 0.37 22.46 -11.95
N GLY A 64 -0.01 21.90 -10.81
CA GLY A 64 -0.82 22.57 -9.79
C GLY A 64 -2.24 22.96 -10.16
N ASN A 65 -2.75 22.56 -11.33
CA ASN A 65 -4.14 22.80 -11.69
C ASN A 65 -4.88 21.47 -11.66
N GLY A 66 -5.81 21.28 -10.79
CA GLY A 66 -6.53 20.03 -10.59
C GLY A 66 -7.21 19.43 -11.83
N VAL A 67 -6.87 19.88 -13.02
CA VAL A 67 -7.41 19.40 -14.29
C VAL A 67 -6.63 18.19 -14.82
N ASP A 68 -5.38 18.00 -14.36
CA ASP A 68 -4.47 16.98 -14.89
C ASP A 68 -4.35 15.76 -13.97
N SER A 69 -5.42 15.39 -13.28
CA SER A 69 -5.45 14.17 -12.47
C SER A 69 -5.13 12.92 -13.30
N GLY A 70 -5.37 12.95 -14.62
CA GLY A 70 -4.99 11.88 -15.54
C GLY A 70 -3.49 11.70 -15.71
N GLU A 71 -2.68 12.77 -15.65
CA GLU A 71 -1.22 12.69 -15.77
C GLU A 71 -0.60 12.08 -14.52
N VAL A 72 -1.12 12.40 -13.33
CA VAL A 72 -0.66 11.82 -12.08
C VAL A 72 -0.94 10.31 -12.06
N GLU A 73 -2.09 9.90 -12.54
CA GLU A 73 -2.45 8.50 -12.67
C GLU A 73 -1.49 7.76 -13.62
N ILE A 74 -1.07 8.39 -14.72
CA ILE A 74 -0.11 7.81 -15.65
C ILE A 74 1.22 7.50 -14.96
N LEU A 75 1.71 8.37 -14.08
CA LEU A 75 2.97 8.15 -13.35
C LEU A 75 2.89 7.00 -12.36
N THR A 76 1.71 6.74 -11.81
CA THR A 76 1.49 5.65 -10.85
C THR A 76 0.86 4.42 -11.48
N THR A 77 0.50 4.46 -12.76
CA THR A 77 -0.12 3.36 -13.49
C THR A 77 0.62 2.02 -13.33
N PRO A 78 1.97 1.96 -13.35
CA PRO A 78 2.65 0.68 -13.15
C PRO A 78 2.31 -0.01 -11.82
N LEU A 79 2.06 0.75 -10.75
CA LEU A 79 1.59 0.16 -9.49
C LEU A 79 0.20 -0.45 -9.64
N GLY A 80 -0.72 0.24 -10.30
CA GLY A 80 -2.06 -0.26 -10.58
C GLY A 80 -2.03 -1.53 -11.42
N GLU A 81 -1.19 -1.56 -12.45
CA GLU A 81 -0.99 -2.74 -13.28
C GLU A 81 -0.49 -3.94 -12.47
N PHE A 82 0.46 -3.70 -11.57
CA PHE A 82 1.00 -4.74 -10.69
C PHE A 82 -0.08 -5.29 -9.76
N ILE A 83 -0.86 -4.41 -9.14
CA ILE A 83 -1.94 -4.82 -8.22
C ILE A 83 -3.01 -5.61 -8.97
N ALA A 84 -3.35 -5.20 -10.19
CA ALA A 84 -4.38 -5.86 -10.99
C ALA A 84 -3.95 -7.23 -11.54
N ALA A 85 -2.64 -7.47 -11.66
CA ALA A 85 -2.11 -8.69 -12.26
C ALA A 85 -2.08 -9.83 -11.24
N HIS A 86 -2.20 -11.07 -11.74
CA HIS A 86 -1.99 -12.30 -10.97
C HIS A 86 -2.85 -12.44 -9.70
N GLY A 87 -3.98 -11.72 -9.62
CA GLY A 87 -4.82 -11.75 -8.42
C GLY A 87 -4.21 -11.06 -7.22
N ASN A 88 -3.20 -10.21 -7.41
CA ASN A 88 -2.50 -9.55 -6.31
C ASN A 88 -3.43 -8.71 -5.43
N ALA A 89 -4.48 -8.10 -6.01
CA ALA A 89 -5.41 -7.28 -5.24
C ALA A 89 -6.03 -8.03 -4.05
N GLN A 90 -6.21 -9.35 -4.17
CA GLN A 90 -6.79 -10.17 -3.09
C GLN A 90 -5.84 -10.32 -1.90
N ARG A 91 -4.54 -10.17 -2.11
CA ARG A 91 -3.54 -10.24 -1.04
C ARG A 91 -3.17 -8.89 -0.47
N CYS A 92 -3.73 -7.82 -1.02
CA CYS A 92 -3.46 -6.47 -0.56
C CYS A 92 -4.29 -6.16 0.69
N LEU A 93 -3.62 -5.89 1.81
CA LEU A 93 -4.29 -5.50 3.04
C LEU A 93 -4.93 -4.12 2.95
N GLY A 94 -4.41 -3.28 2.08
CA GLY A 94 -4.90 -1.93 1.88
C GLY A 94 -3.82 -1.03 1.32
N ILE A 95 -4.15 0.25 1.19
CA ILE A 95 -3.26 1.23 0.59
C ILE A 95 -3.02 2.41 1.52
N ILE A 96 -1.79 2.91 1.49
CA ILE A 96 -1.38 4.12 2.19
C ILE A 96 -1.05 5.17 1.14
N GLY A 97 -1.63 6.35 1.27
CA GLY A 97 -1.35 7.47 0.39
C GLY A 97 -0.40 8.48 1.00
N SER A 98 0.43 9.09 0.18
CA SER A 98 1.18 10.25 0.58
C SER A 98 0.82 11.43 -0.31
N GLY A 99 1.04 12.64 0.19
CA GLY A 99 0.72 13.84 -0.57
C GLY A 99 1.21 15.09 0.13
N ASN A 100 0.74 16.23 -0.36
CA ASN A 100 1.02 17.52 0.22
C ASN A 100 -0.32 18.21 0.52
N LYS A 101 -0.58 18.52 1.79
CA LYS A 101 -1.84 19.13 2.22
C LYS A 101 -2.08 20.53 1.65
N ASN A 102 -1.04 21.16 1.11
CA ASN A 102 -1.21 22.43 0.39
C ASN A 102 -2.07 22.27 -0.87
N PHE A 103 -2.29 21.05 -1.35
CA PHE A 103 -3.15 20.74 -2.49
C PHE A 103 -4.46 20.08 -2.02
N ASN A 104 -5.21 20.73 -1.21
CA ASN A 104 -6.35 20.29 -0.41
C ASN A 104 -7.25 19.17 -0.97
N HIS A 105 -7.88 19.37 -2.14
CA HIS A 105 -8.82 18.36 -2.66
C HIS A 105 -8.17 17.19 -3.34
N GLN A 106 -6.87 17.24 -3.54
CA GLN A 106 -6.12 16.19 -4.24
C GLN A 106 -5.19 15.43 -3.30
N TYR A 107 -5.22 15.79 -2.01
CA TYR A 107 -4.43 15.09 -1.01
C TYR A 107 -4.82 13.61 -0.96
N CYS A 108 -3.84 12.76 -1.29
CA CYS A 108 -4.00 11.30 -1.32
C CYS A 108 -5.11 10.78 -2.24
N LEU A 109 -5.51 11.56 -3.25
CA LEU A 109 -6.59 11.22 -4.16
C LEU A 109 -6.34 9.89 -4.88
N THR A 110 -5.13 9.67 -5.36
CA THR A 110 -4.80 8.44 -6.12
C THR A 110 -4.96 7.20 -5.24
N ALA A 111 -4.54 7.27 -3.97
CA ALA A 111 -4.74 6.16 -3.04
C ALA A 111 -6.23 5.87 -2.80
N LYS A 112 -7.05 6.92 -2.67
CA LYS A 112 -8.49 6.78 -2.52
C LYS A 112 -9.13 6.13 -3.75
N GLN A 113 -8.69 6.52 -4.93
CA GLN A 113 -9.17 5.94 -6.20
C GLN A 113 -8.82 4.45 -6.30
N TYR A 114 -7.61 4.07 -5.92
CA TYR A 114 -7.19 2.67 -5.92
C TYR A 114 -7.95 1.82 -4.91
N ALA A 115 -8.17 2.35 -3.71
CA ALA A 115 -8.96 1.65 -2.69
C ALA A 115 -10.36 1.34 -3.22
N LYS A 116 -11.01 2.31 -3.87
CA LYS A 116 -12.33 2.11 -4.46
C LYS A 116 -12.30 1.13 -5.64
N ARG A 117 -11.30 1.26 -6.52
CA ARG A 117 -11.17 0.42 -7.72
C ARG A 117 -10.97 -1.05 -7.38
N PHE A 118 -10.12 -1.34 -6.42
CA PHE A 118 -9.73 -2.71 -6.08
C PHE A 118 -10.49 -3.30 -4.90
N GLY A 119 -11.26 -2.49 -4.17
CA GLY A 119 -12.09 -2.97 -3.07
C GLY A 119 -11.35 -3.24 -1.75
N PHE A 120 -10.13 -2.73 -1.59
CA PHE A 120 -9.42 -2.82 -0.31
C PHE A 120 -9.48 -1.48 0.43
N PRO A 121 -9.22 -1.47 1.75
CA PRO A 121 -9.34 -0.23 2.52
C PRO A 121 -8.19 0.75 2.28
N LEU A 122 -8.49 2.03 2.46
CA LEU A 122 -7.47 3.05 2.64
C LEU A 122 -7.00 2.97 4.09
N LEU A 123 -5.77 2.51 4.30
CA LEU A 123 -5.24 2.29 5.65
C LEU A 123 -4.85 3.60 6.34
N GLY A 124 -4.47 4.59 5.57
CA GLY A 124 -4.11 5.89 6.09
C GLY A 124 -3.32 6.70 5.10
N ASP A 125 -2.79 7.82 5.59
CA ASP A 125 -2.02 8.73 4.76
C ASP A 125 -0.93 9.43 5.59
N PHE A 126 0.02 10.02 4.89
CA PHE A 126 1.05 10.86 5.50
C PHE A 126 1.43 11.97 4.53
N GLU A 127 1.97 13.05 5.08
CA GLU A 127 2.38 14.20 4.30
C GLU A 127 3.89 14.15 4.03
N LEU A 128 4.28 14.38 2.79
CA LEU A 128 5.69 14.43 2.34
C LEU A 128 6.44 13.14 2.66
N ARG A 129 7.44 13.18 3.56
CA ARG A 129 8.23 12.01 3.99
C ARG A 129 7.60 11.25 5.14
N GLY A 130 6.59 11.83 5.79
CA GLY A 130 6.05 11.30 7.01
C GLY A 130 6.92 11.60 8.23
N THR A 131 6.28 11.79 9.37
CA THR A 131 6.93 12.02 10.66
C THR A 131 7.14 10.71 11.39
N PRO A 132 7.94 10.67 12.47
CA PRO A 132 8.00 9.48 13.34
C PRO A 132 6.63 9.06 13.88
N ASP A 133 5.74 10.01 14.18
CA ASP A 133 4.38 9.70 14.62
C ASP A 133 3.57 9.03 13.50
N ASP A 134 3.73 9.46 12.26
CA ASP A 134 3.10 8.79 11.11
C ASP A 134 3.57 7.34 10.98
N ILE A 135 4.87 7.10 11.13
CA ILE A 135 5.46 5.75 11.09
C ILE A 135 4.84 4.86 12.15
N SER A 136 4.80 5.32 13.38
CA SER A 136 4.23 4.58 14.51
C SER A 136 2.75 4.28 14.32
N ARG A 137 1.98 5.27 13.91
CA ARG A 137 0.54 5.15 13.67
C ARG A 137 0.23 4.17 12.55
N LEU A 138 0.93 4.29 11.43
CA LEU A 138 0.68 3.45 10.26
C LEU A 138 1.18 2.02 10.46
N ALA A 139 2.28 1.83 11.20
CA ALA A 139 2.74 0.49 11.57
C ALA A 139 1.68 -0.26 12.39
N GLN A 140 1.05 0.43 13.33
CA GLN A 140 -0.03 -0.17 14.13
C GLN A 140 -1.23 -0.55 13.25
N VAL A 141 -1.62 0.32 12.32
CA VAL A 141 -2.72 0.03 11.39
C VAL A 141 -2.40 -1.19 10.52
N ILE A 142 -1.16 -1.30 10.04
CA ILE A 142 -0.73 -2.45 9.24
C ILE A 142 -0.80 -3.74 10.07
N MET A 143 -0.32 -3.72 11.29
CA MET A 143 -0.35 -4.88 12.19
C MET A 143 -1.79 -5.33 12.45
N GLU A 144 -2.69 -4.40 12.70
CA GLU A 144 -4.10 -4.71 12.93
C GLU A 144 -4.77 -5.27 11.66
N ALA A 145 -4.47 -4.70 10.49
CA ALA A 145 -5.00 -5.18 9.22
C ALA A 145 -4.54 -6.61 8.92
N GLY A 146 -3.27 -6.91 9.16
CA GLY A 146 -2.72 -8.25 8.99
C GLY A 146 -3.41 -9.28 9.90
N SER A 147 -3.63 -8.93 11.15
CA SER A 147 -4.33 -9.79 12.10
C SER A 147 -5.77 -10.07 11.67
N ARG A 148 -6.51 -9.05 11.22
CA ARG A 148 -7.89 -9.21 10.75
C ARG A 148 -7.98 -10.08 9.50
N HIS A 149 -7.06 -9.88 8.54
CA HIS A 149 -7.03 -10.65 7.31
C HIS A 149 -6.77 -12.14 7.59
N SER A 150 -5.80 -12.43 8.43
CA SER A 150 -5.49 -13.81 8.85
C SER A 150 -6.68 -14.49 9.53
N SER A 151 -7.41 -13.76 10.39
CA SER A 151 -8.61 -14.29 11.07
C SER A 151 -9.72 -14.60 10.06
N ASN A 152 -9.95 -13.73 9.08
CA ASN A 152 -10.96 -13.94 8.05
C ASN A 152 -10.62 -15.16 7.18
N ASP A 153 -9.37 -15.33 6.80
CA ASP A 153 -8.92 -16.48 6.03
C ASP A 153 -9.13 -17.80 6.78
N ARG A 154 -8.84 -17.82 8.09
CA ARG A 154 -9.07 -19.00 8.92
C ARG A 154 -10.55 -19.36 9.00
N GLN A 155 -11.43 -18.36 9.14
CA GLN A 155 -12.88 -18.58 9.16
C GLN A 155 -13.39 -19.14 7.84
N THR A 156 -12.89 -18.64 6.72
CA THR A 156 -13.24 -19.13 5.39
C THR A 156 -12.81 -20.58 5.19
N ASP A 157 -11.59 -20.92 5.60
CA ASP A 157 -11.07 -22.29 5.49
C ASP A 157 -11.89 -23.29 6.33
N ILE A 158 -12.27 -22.90 7.55
CA ILE A 158 -13.11 -23.74 8.41
C ILE A 158 -14.48 -23.95 7.78
N ALA A 159 -15.09 -22.89 7.25
CA ALA A 159 -16.38 -22.99 6.58
C ALA A 159 -16.32 -23.91 5.34
N GLN A 160 -15.27 -23.85 4.55
CA GLN A 160 -15.07 -24.72 3.40
C GLN A 160 -14.87 -26.17 3.82
N GLN A 161 -14.16 -26.43 4.90
CA GLN A 161 -13.98 -27.78 5.43
C GLN A 161 -15.30 -28.37 5.92
N LEU A 162 -16.16 -27.58 6.54
CA LEU A 162 -17.47 -28.03 7.01
C LEU A 162 -18.41 -28.33 5.83
N ASP A 163 -18.35 -27.57 4.76
CA ASP A 163 -19.16 -27.79 3.58
C ASP A 163 -18.75 -29.05 2.77
N SER A 164 -17.51 -29.53 2.96
CA SER A 164 -17.01 -30.74 2.30
C SER A 164 -17.32 -32.04 3.06
N LEU A 165 -17.94 -31.94 4.22
CA LEU A 165 -18.40 -33.08 5.00
C LEU A 165 -19.84 -33.43 4.64
#